data_d81d9fe1c6b88c66fedf342e33f9ead8
#
_entry.id   d81d9fe1c6b88c66fedf342e33f9ead8
#
_cell.length_a   1.000
_cell.length_b   1.000
_cell.length_c   1.000
_cell.angle_alpha   90.00
_cell.angle_beta   90.00
_cell.angle_gamma   90.00
#
_symmetry.space_group_name_H-M   'P 1'
#
loop_
_entity.id
_entity.type
_entity.pdbx_description
1 polymer ?
#
loop_
_entity_poly.entity_id
_entity_poly.type
_entity_poly.pdbx_seq_one_letter_code
_entity_poly.pdbx_strand_id
1 'polypeptide(L)'
;MTQELGRIERPSAGPFQEKRKLLLVPCLYQPPDNAEEGLAILDRYWSQVRSQINSLEMKLGQILHVYHENLLDTGDEGVQKLELLNAEGSALVRVICSAGANIEVIEDEELLNESLDLQRCLMMPFMSQKVGTSLQEWFLNTLHKRYAHISSKIDETLKEGEAGLLLISERHQVQFASD
;
A
#
# COMPACT_ATOMS: atom_id res chain seq x y z
N MET A 1 -2.32 19.23 40.84
CA MET A 1 -0.98 18.92 40.27
C MET A 1 -1.19 18.20 38.98
N THR A 2 -1.07 18.91 37.87
CA THR A 2 -1.14 18.34 36.50
C THR A 2 0.22 17.71 36.21
N GLN A 3 0.29 16.39 36.11
CA GLN A 3 1.47 15.69 35.63
C GLN A 3 1.63 16.01 34.15
N GLU A 4 2.71 16.70 33.82
CA GLU A 4 3.13 16.89 32.43
C GLU A 4 3.57 15.52 31.87
N LEU A 5 2.78 14.97 30.98
CA LEU A 5 3.16 13.78 30.20
C LEU A 5 4.37 14.16 29.34
N GLY A 6 5.47 13.45 29.51
CA GLY A 6 6.74 13.73 28.85
C GLY A 6 6.60 14.00 27.36
N ARG A 7 7.23 15.08 26.92
CA ARG A 7 7.27 15.50 25.51
C ARG A 7 8.13 14.49 24.73
N ILE A 8 7.51 13.68 23.89
CA ILE A 8 8.24 12.81 22.95
C ILE A 8 8.89 13.74 21.92
N GLU A 9 10.22 13.83 21.95
CA GLU A 9 10.95 14.56 20.91
C GLU A 9 10.71 13.89 19.55
N ARG A 10 10.29 14.70 18.58
CA ARG A 10 10.14 14.20 17.20
C ARG A 10 11.53 13.87 16.67
N PRO A 11 11.77 12.66 16.15
CA PRO A 11 13.06 12.31 15.58
C PRO A 11 13.42 13.28 14.45
N SER A 12 14.69 13.70 14.39
CA SER A 12 15.17 14.55 13.30
C SER A 12 15.19 13.76 12.00
N ALA A 13 14.93 14.40 10.87
CA ALA A 13 14.96 13.77 9.55
C ALA A 13 16.38 13.43 9.06
N GLY A 14 17.41 14.05 9.65
CA GLY A 14 18.81 13.90 9.24
C GLY A 14 19.30 12.46 9.10
N PRO A 15 19.07 11.56 10.07
CA PRO A 15 19.52 10.17 9.98
C PRO A 15 18.89 9.34 8.85
N PHE A 16 17.79 9.84 8.26
CA PHE A 16 17.03 9.13 7.22
C PHE A 16 17.30 9.68 5.81
N GLN A 17 18.05 10.78 5.65
CA GLN A 17 18.24 11.42 4.35
C GLN A 17 18.96 10.53 3.35
N GLU A 18 19.99 9.80 3.80
CA GLU A 18 20.79 8.91 2.94
C GLU A 18 20.22 7.49 2.83
N LYS A 19 19.25 7.15 3.67
CA LYS A 19 18.61 5.82 3.65
C LYS A 19 17.48 5.78 2.63
N ARG A 20 17.17 4.58 2.15
CA ARG A 20 15.93 4.39 1.40
C ARG A 20 14.72 4.52 2.35
N LYS A 21 13.66 5.09 1.85
CA LYS A 21 12.45 5.40 2.62
C LYS A 21 11.24 4.86 1.92
N LEU A 22 10.49 4.01 2.59
CA LEU A 22 9.21 3.51 2.09
C LEU A 22 8.08 4.03 2.96
N LEU A 23 7.24 4.89 2.38
CA LEU A 23 6.06 5.42 3.05
C LEU A 23 4.88 4.47 2.77
N LEU A 24 4.33 3.88 3.83
CA LEU A 24 3.19 2.98 3.71
C LEU A 24 1.89 3.74 3.95
N VAL A 25 0.96 3.59 3.02
CA VAL A 25 -0.39 4.16 3.10
C VAL A 25 -1.41 3.04 2.97
N PRO A 26 -2.22 2.79 4.00
CA PRO A 26 -3.31 1.83 3.92
C PRO A 26 -4.31 2.20 2.82
N CYS A 27 -4.61 1.27 1.92
CA CYS A 27 -5.68 1.43 0.94
C CYS A 27 -7.03 1.31 1.62
N LEU A 28 -7.74 2.43 1.75
CA LEU A 28 -9.14 2.44 2.14
C LEU A 28 -10.01 2.61 0.89
N TYR A 29 -10.96 1.71 0.75
CA TYR A 29 -11.90 1.69 -0.37
C TYR A 29 -13.26 2.25 0.03
N GLN A 30 -14.02 2.69 -0.98
CA GLN A 30 -15.36 3.20 -0.78
C GLN A 30 -16.26 2.15 -0.14
N PRO A 31 -17.04 2.48 0.91
CA PRO A 31 -17.95 1.54 1.52
C PRO A 31 -19.04 1.11 0.52
N PRO A 32 -19.43 -0.17 0.52
CA PRO A 32 -20.34 -0.71 -0.50
C PRO A 32 -21.76 -0.12 -0.43
N ASP A 33 -22.16 0.41 0.71
CA ASP A 33 -23.47 1.04 0.94
C ASP A 33 -23.51 2.55 0.62
N ASN A 34 -22.38 3.14 0.26
CA ASN A 34 -22.22 4.57 0.01
C ASN A 34 -22.80 5.47 1.12
N ALA A 35 -22.80 5.01 2.36
CA ALA A 35 -23.28 5.77 3.50
C ALA A 35 -22.54 7.11 3.61
N GLU A 36 -23.25 8.22 3.73
CA GLU A 36 -22.67 9.57 3.80
C GLU A 36 -21.59 9.70 4.88
N GLU A 37 -21.79 9.07 6.03
CA GLU A 37 -20.82 9.05 7.11
C GLU A 37 -19.52 8.35 6.71
N GLY A 38 -19.61 7.22 6.02
CA GLY A 38 -18.45 6.47 5.49
C GLY A 38 -17.67 7.26 4.46
N LEU A 39 -18.37 7.95 3.56
CA LEU A 39 -17.75 8.82 2.56
C LEU A 39 -17.02 10.02 3.20
N ALA A 40 -17.62 10.64 4.21
CA ALA A 40 -16.99 11.75 4.94
C ALA A 40 -15.73 11.31 5.70
N ILE A 41 -15.71 10.09 6.26
CA ILE A 41 -14.53 9.51 6.91
C ILE A 41 -13.43 9.26 5.87
N LEU A 42 -13.78 8.70 4.71
CA LEU A 42 -12.84 8.41 3.65
C LEU A 42 -12.20 9.69 3.07
N ASP A 43 -13.00 10.72 2.81
CA ASP A 43 -12.49 12.03 2.34
C ASP A 43 -11.54 12.66 3.37
N ARG A 44 -11.90 12.63 4.65
CA ARG A 44 -11.03 13.09 5.73
C ARG A 44 -9.72 12.32 5.79
N TYR A 45 -9.78 10.98 5.65
CA TYR A 45 -8.60 10.13 5.63
C TYR A 45 -7.64 10.53 4.50
N TRP A 46 -8.13 10.58 3.25
CA TRP A 46 -7.28 10.92 2.11
C TRP A 46 -6.77 12.36 2.14
N SER A 47 -7.56 13.30 2.71
CA SER A 47 -7.10 14.67 2.96
C SER A 47 -5.92 14.71 3.94
N GLN A 48 -5.99 13.93 5.03
CA GLN A 48 -4.90 13.82 5.99
C GLN A 48 -3.68 13.12 5.39
N VAL A 49 -3.87 12.06 4.61
CA VAL A 49 -2.78 11.37 3.91
C VAL A 49 -2.04 12.35 3.00
N ARG A 50 -2.75 13.09 2.14
CA ARG A 50 -2.15 14.11 1.26
C ARG A 50 -1.32 15.14 2.04
N SER A 51 -1.87 15.66 3.13
CA SER A 51 -1.17 16.63 3.98
C SER A 51 0.10 16.06 4.61
N GLN A 52 0.04 14.81 5.08
CA GLN A 52 1.19 14.13 5.67
C GLN A 52 2.28 13.81 4.65
N ILE A 53 1.91 13.29 3.47
CA ILE A 53 2.85 13.02 2.38
C ILE A 53 3.59 14.30 1.99
N ASN A 54 2.88 15.40 1.74
CA ASN A 54 3.52 16.69 1.42
C ASN A 54 4.50 17.13 2.52
N SER A 55 4.14 16.96 3.79
CA SER A 55 5.03 17.30 4.92
C SER A 55 6.26 16.39 5.01
N LEU A 56 6.13 15.13 4.61
CA LEU A 56 7.23 14.16 4.60
C LEU A 56 8.17 14.43 3.42
N GLU A 57 7.65 14.69 2.23
CA GLU A 57 8.47 15.06 1.05
C GLU A 57 9.36 16.28 1.33
N MET A 58 8.85 17.31 2.01
CA MET A 58 9.65 18.48 2.38
C MET A 58 10.83 18.14 3.32
N LYS A 59 10.78 17.04 4.05
CA LYS A 59 11.78 16.64 5.04
C LYS A 59 12.70 15.52 4.59
N LEU A 60 12.16 14.59 3.81
CA LEU A 60 12.81 13.32 3.46
C LEU A 60 13.22 13.25 1.99
N GLY A 61 12.79 14.22 1.18
CA GLY A 61 13.00 14.23 -0.27
C GLY A 61 11.74 13.81 -1.03
N GLN A 62 11.73 14.09 -2.33
CA GLN A 62 10.64 13.80 -3.23
C GLN A 62 10.43 12.28 -3.37
N ILE A 63 9.16 11.85 -3.48
CA ILE A 63 8.81 10.48 -3.83
C ILE A 63 9.15 10.25 -5.30
N LEU A 64 9.96 9.23 -5.57
CA LEU A 64 10.38 8.84 -6.92
C LEU A 64 9.67 7.59 -7.44
N HIS A 65 9.18 6.75 -6.54
CA HIS A 65 8.51 5.49 -6.88
C HIS A 65 7.17 5.40 -6.19
N VAL A 66 6.15 4.98 -6.93
CA VAL A 66 4.82 4.68 -6.41
C VAL A 66 4.52 3.21 -6.66
N TYR A 67 4.16 2.52 -5.63
CA TYR A 67 3.78 1.11 -5.61
C TYR A 67 2.31 0.99 -5.17
N HIS A 68 1.57 0.13 -5.82
CA HIS A 68 0.19 -0.15 -5.42
C HIS A 68 -0.11 -1.63 -5.54
N GLU A 69 -0.72 -2.21 -4.47
CA GLU A 69 -1.23 -3.58 -4.55
C GLU A 69 -2.32 -3.71 -5.61
N ASN A 70 -2.43 -4.87 -6.21
CA ASN A 70 -3.40 -5.20 -7.26
C ASN A 70 -3.22 -4.41 -8.57
N LEU A 71 -2.08 -3.78 -8.80
CA LEU A 71 -1.78 -3.05 -10.03
C LEU A 71 -0.72 -3.79 -10.85
N LEU A 72 -1.06 -4.11 -12.10
CA LEU A 72 -0.20 -4.84 -13.04
C LEU A 72 0.34 -3.97 -14.19
N ASP A 73 0.02 -2.68 -14.18
CA ASP A 73 0.37 -1.77 -15.26
C ASP A 73 1.15 -0.55 -14.75
N THR A 74 1.97 0.00 -15.63
CA THR A 74 2.80 1.19 -15.37
C THR A 74 2.29 2.41 -16.13
N GLY A 75 2.86 3.58 -15.84
CA GLY A 75 2.60 4.82 -16.57
C GLY A 75 1.13 5.23 -16.58
N ASP A 76 0.67 5.79 -17.69
CA ASP A 76 -0.69 6.32 -17.82
C ASP A 76 -1.77 5.24 -17.70
N GLU A 77 -1.51 4.03 -18.19
CA GLU A 77 -2.42 2.89 -18.07
C GLU A 77 -2.57 2.47 -16.61
N GLY A 78 -1.47 2.46 -15.86
CA GLY A 78 -1.48 2.20 -14.42
C GLY A 78 -2.32 3.25 -13.66
N VAL A 79 -2.16 4.54 -13.98
CA VAL A 79 -2.97 5.61 -13.37
C VAL A 79 -4.47 5.44 -13.68
N GLN A 80 -4.83 5.10 -14.91
CA GLN A 80 -6.23 4.89 -15.31
C GLN A 80 -6.85 3.67 -14.60
N LYS A 81 -6.11 2.56 -14.51
CA LYS A 81 -6.59 1.38 -13.78
C LYS A 81 -6.71 1.65 -12.27
N LEU A 82 -5.77 2.41 -11.73
CA LEU A 82 -5.83 2.81 -10.33
C LEU A 82 -7.09 3.65 -10.01
N GLU A 83 -7.56 4.49 -10.94
CA GLU A 83 -8.79 5.25 -10.79
C GLU A 83 -10.02 4.35 -10.65
N LEU A 84 -10.03 3.20 -11.34
CA LEU A 84 -11.10 2.21 -11.22
C LEU A 84 -11.02 1.42 -9.90
N LEU A 85 -9.82 1.20 -9.39
CA LEU A 85 -9.59 0.46 -8.15
C LEU A 85 -9.83 1.34 -6.91
N ASN A 86 -9.33 2.57 -6.92
CA ASN A 86 -9.36 3.49 -5.80
C ASN A 86 -9.26 4.94 -6.29
N ALA A 87 -10.41 5.58 -6.55
CA ALA A 87 -10.47 6.92 -7.12
C ALA A 87 -9.73 7.98 -6.25
N GLU A 88 -9.88 7.92 -4.93
CA GLU A 88 -9.22 8.88 -4.02
C GLU A 88 -7.71 8.65 -3.94
N GLY A 89 -7.29 7.39 -3.87
CA GLY A 89 -5.87 7.03 -3.93
C GLY A 89 -5.24 7.42 -5.26
N SER A 90 -5.97 7.26 -6.38
CA SER A 90 -5.50 7.64 -7.71
C SER A 90 -5.25 9.14 -7.84
N ALA A 91 -6.09 9.98 -7.19
CA ALA A 91 -5.89 11.43 -7.20
C ALA A 91 -4.56 11.83 -6.52
N LEU A 92 -4.20 11.18 -5.41
CA LEU A 92 -2.88 11.36 -4.78
C LEU A 92 -1.74 10.92 -5.70
N VAL A 93 -1.85 9.69 -6.25
CA VAL A 93 -0.82 9.11 -7.14
C VAL A 93 -0.61 9.98 -8.38
N ARG A 94 -1.68 10.48 -8.99
CA ARG A 94 -1.60 11.37 -10.16
C ARG A 94 -0.79 12.64 -9.87
N VAL A 95 -0.97 13.25 -8.70
CA VAL A 95 -0.20 14.43 -8.29
C VAL A 95 1.28 14.08 -8.14
N ILE A 96 1.60 12.97 -7.48
CA ILE A 96 2.99 12.52 -7.26
C ILE A 96 3.65 12.15 -8.58
N CYS A 97 2.97 11.44 -9.48
CA CYS A 97 3.48 11.11 -10.81
C CYS A 97 3.67 12.36 -11.68
N SER A 98 2.78 13.35 -11.59
CA SER A 98 2.94 14.63 -12.30
C SER A 98 4.16 15.43 -11.81
N ALA A 99 4.63 15.17 -10.60
CA ALA A 99 5.86 15.72 -10.05
C ALA A 99 7.12 14.93 -10.45
N GLY A 100 6.99 13.82 -11.18
CA GLY A 100 8.10 13.05 -11.74
C GLY A 100 8.30 11.65 -11.16
N ALA A 101 7.41 11.16 -10.28
CA ALA A 101 7.48 9.79 -9.79
C ALA A 101 7.01 8.78 -10.85
N ASN A 102 7.55 7.57 -10.77
CA ASN A 102 7.16 6.44 -11.62
C ASN A 102 6.25 5.47 -10.85
N ILE A 103 5.25 4.92 -11.54
CA ILE A 103 4.50 3.76 -11.05
C ILE A 103 5.28 2.51 -11.40
N GLU A 104 5.57 1.70 -10.38
CA GLU A 104 6.28 0.43 -10.49
C GLU A 104 5.34 -0.75 -10.27
N VAL A 105 5.43 -1.76 -11.11
CA VAL A 105 4.69 -3.01 -10.93
C VAL A 105 5.39 -3.88 -9.89
N ILE A 106 4.67 -4.20 -8.84
CA ILE A 106 5.15 -5.06 -7.72
C ILE A 106 4.39 -6.38 -7.62
N GLU A 107 3.39 -6.59 -8.44
CA GLU A 107 2.57 -7.80 -8.43
C GLU A 107 3.06 -8.81 -9.48
N ASP A 108 2.94 -10.07 -9.13
CA ASP A 108 2.98 -11.19 -10.08
C ASP A 108 1.54 -11.53 -10.44
N GLU A 109 1.21 -11.51 -11.73
CA GLU A 109 -0.15 -11.70 -12.22
C GLU A 109 -0.74 -13.06 -11.84
N GLU A 110 0.07 -14.13 -11.88
CA GLU A 110 -0.38 -15.47 -11.54
C GLU A 110 -0.68 -15.59 -10.05
N LEU A 111 0.22 -15.10 -9.19
CA LEU A 111 0.03 -15.11 -7.74
C LEU A 111 -1.13 -14.20 -7.30
N LEU A 112 -1.31 -13.06 -7.95
CA LEU A 112 -2.43 -12.16 -7.70
C LEU A 112 -3.75 -12.87 -8.03
N ASN A 113 -3.89 -13.39 -9.25
CA ASN A 113 -5.11 -14.07 -9.71
C ASN A 113 -5.43 -15.29 -8.84
N GLU A 114 -4.43 -16.13 -8.54
CA GLU A 114 -4.58 -17.29 -7.65
C GLU A 114 -5.07 -16.86 -6.26
N SER A 115 -4.49 -15.81 -5.68
CA SER A 115 -4.91 -15.31 -4.35
C SER A 115 -6.36 -14.82 -4.34
N LEU A 116 -6.79 -14.12 -5.40
CA LEU A 116 -8.16 -13.61 -5.54
C LEU A 116 -9.17 -14.75 -5.72
N ASP A 117 -8.84 -15.76 -6.50
CA ASP A 117 -9.71 -16.92 -6.71
C ASP A 117 -9.84 -17.76 -5.44
N LEU A 118 -8.75 -17.99 -4.72
CA LEU A 118 -8.77 -18.68 -3.43
C LEU A 118 -9.57 -17.90 -2.39
N GLN A 119 -9.44 -16.57 -2.36
CA GLN A 119 -10.24 -15.72 -1.49
C GLN A 119 -11.74 -15.84 -1.79
N ARG A 120 -12.15 -15.86 -3.07
CA ARG A 120 -13.55 -16.07 -3.47
C ARG A 120 -14.04 -17.44 -3.04
N CYS A 121 -13.23 -18.49 -3.22
CA CYS A 121 -13.57 -19.83 -2.74
C CYS A 121 -13.79 -19.85 -1.23
N LEU A 122 -12.94 -19.20 -0.45
CA LEU A 122 -13.03 -19.16 1.01
C LEU A 122 -14.23 -18.37 1.55
N MET A 123 -14.87 -17.53 0.72
CA MET A 123 -16.14 -16.86 1.07
C MET A 123 -17.36 -17.81 1.07
N MET A 124 -17.24 -18.99 0.46
CA MET A 124 -18.32 -19.97 0.42
C MET A 124 -18.26 -20.92 1.63
N PRO A 125 -19.41 -21.33 2.17
CA PRO A 125 -19.45 -22.34 3.23
C PRO A 125 -19.01 -23.71 2.70
N PHE A 126 -18.12 -24.39 3.42
CA PHE A 126 -17.67 -25.75 3.08
C PHE A 126 -18.43 -26.80 3.90
N MET A 127 -18.91 -27.84 3.24
CA MET A 127 -19.46 -29.02 3.92
C MET A 127 -18.37 -29.93 4.49
N SER A 128 -17.19 -29.95 3.84
CA SER A 128 -16.03 -30.74 4.27
C SER A 128 -15.00 -29.86 4.95
N GLN A 129 -14.75 -30.09 6.22
CA GLN A 129 -13.69 -29.42 6.98
C GLN A 129 -12.31 -29.60 6.33
N LYS A 130 -12.04 -30.83 5.80
CA LYS A 130 -10.78 -31.11 5.12
C LYS A 130 -10.57 -30.18 3.88
N VAL A 131 -11.62 -29.97 3.08
CA VAL A 131 -11.56 -29.09 1.92
C VAL A 131 -11.30 -27.65 2.35
N GLY A 132 -12.04 -27.16 3.34
CA GLY A 132 -11.85 -25.81 3.88
C GLY A 132 -10.42 -25.58 4.40
N THR A 133 -9.88 -26.53 5.18
CA THR A 133 -8.50 -26.46 5.68
C THR A 133 -7.48 -26.45 4.53
N SER A 134 -7.62 -27.34 3.55
CA SER A 134 -6.69 -27.39 2.41
C SER A 134 -6.71 -26.11 1.58
N LEU A 135 -7.88 -25.51 1.35
CA LEU A 135 -7.99 -24.23 0.65
C LEU A 135 -7.39 -23.07 1.47
N GLN A 136 -7.58 -23.07 2.79
CA GLN A 136 -6.96 -22.07 3.66
C GLN A 136 -5.43 -22.18 3.66
N GLU A 137 -4.88 -23.37 3.75
CA GLU A 137 -3.42 -23.60 3.65
C GLU A 137 -2.88 -23.16 2.30
N TRP A 138 -3.57 -23.47 1.22
CA TRP A 138 -3.20 -23.03 -0.13
C TRP A 138 -3.21 -21.50 -0.23
N PHE A 139 -4.29 -20.85 0.21
CA PHE A 139 -4.39 -19.39 0.23
C PHE A 139 -3.25 -18.74 1.00
N LEU A 140 -2.94 -19.21 2.21
CA LEU A 140 -1.84 -18.68 3.02
C LEU A 140 -0.47 -18.85 2.34
N ASN A 141 -0.24 -19.99 1.69
CA ASN A 141 0.99 -20.22 0.95
C ASN A 141 1.12 -19.29 -0.27
N THR A 142 0.03 -19.10 -1.02
CA THR A 142 -0.01 -18.16 -2.15
C THR A 142 0.22 -16.73 -1.70
N LEU A 143 -0.42 -16.27 -0.61
CA LEU A 143 -0.17 -14.96 -0.03
C LEU A 143 1.28 -14.77 0.41
N HIS A 144 1.90 -15.79 1.01
CA HIS A 144 3.30 -15.73 1.41
C HIS A 144 4.23 -15.53 0.21
N LYS A 145 4.02 -16.28 -0.88
CA LYS A 145 4.78 -16.11 -2.12
C LYS A 145 4.57 -14.73 -2.74
N ARG A 146 3.31 -14.25 -2.79
CA ARG A 146 2.95 -12.94 -3.31
C ARG A 146 3.65 -11.82 -2.52
N TYR A 147 3.61 -11.87 -1.20
CA TYR A 147 4.26 -10.86 -0.36
C TYR A 147 5.80 -10.90 -0.46
N ALA A 148 6.39 -12.08 -0.63
CA ALA A 148 7.82 -12.19 -0.90
C ALA A 148 8.20 -11.56 -2.25
N HIS A 149 7.37 -11.77 -3.29
CA HIS A 149 7.55 -11.14 -4.59
C HIS A 149 7.46 -9.61 -4.50
N ILE A 150 6.42 -9.07 -3.83
CA ILE A 150 6.25 -7.63 -3.61
C ILE A 150 7.48 -7.03 -2.92
N SER A 151 7.96 -7.66 -1.84
CA SER A 151 9.17 -7.21 -1.13
C SER A 151 10.38 -7.17 -2.05
N SER A 152 10.61 -8.26 -2.82
CA SER A 152 11.72 -8.34 -3.78
C SER A 152 11.66 -7.23 -4.84
N LYS A 153 10.47 -6.95 -5.39
CA LYS A 153 10.30 -5.90 -6.41
C LYS A 153 10.58 -4.50 -5.84
N ILE A 154 10.17 -4.23 -4.63
CA ILE A 154 10.48 -2.96 -3.95
C ILE A 154 11.99 -2.85 -3.70
N ASP A 155 12.64 -3.93 -3.24
CA ASP A 155 14.10 -3.96 -3.02
C ASP A 155 14.90 -3.80 -4.32
N GLU A 156 14.36 -4.29 -5.45
CA GLU A 156 14.98 -4.14 -6.78
C GLU A 156 14.91 -2.69 -7.31
N THR A 157 13.84 -1.96 -7.02
CA THR A 157 13.54 -0.66 -7.61
C THR A 157 13.91 0.52 -6.72
N LEU A 158 13.61 0.46 -5.42
CA LEU A 158 13.87 1.54 -4.46
C LEU A 158 15.33 1.50 -4.00
N LYS A 159 16.11 2.54 -4.31
CA LYS A 159 17.54 2.64 -3.98
C LYS A 159 17.80 3.47 -2.73
N GLU A 160 19.03 3.39 -2.22
CA GLU A 160 19.47 4.26 -1.12
C GLU A 160 19.32 5.74 -1.48
N GLY A 161 18.92 6.53 -0.51
CA GLY A 161 18.64 7.96 -0.69
C GLY A 161 17.26 8.26 -1.28
N GLU A 162 16.59 7.29 -1.91
CA GLU A 162 15.29 7.47 -2.55
C GLU A 162 14.11 7.31 -1.57
N ALA A 163 12.97 7.87 -1.96
CA ALA A 163 11.71 7.70 -1.29
C ALA A 163 10.67 7.07 -2.21
N GLY A 164 9.98 6.04 -1.71
CA GLY A 164 8.86 5.39 -2.36
C GLY A 164 7.58 5.50 -1.54
N LEU A 165 6.45 5.46 -2.21
CA LEU A 165 5.11 5.40 -1.63
C LEU A 165 4.48 4.06 -1.97
N LEU A 166 4.10 3.28 -0.95
CA LEU A 166 3.39 2.02 -1.13
C LEU A 166 1.95 2.14 -0.62
N LEU A 167 1.01 1.97 -1.53
CA LEU A 167 -0.41 1.85 -1.22
C LEU A 167 -0.76 0.37 -1.13
N ILE A 168 -1.10 -0.09 0.06
CA ILE A 168 -1.32 -1.52 0.34
C ILE A 168 -2.39 -1.69 1.42
N SER A 169 -3.05 -2.84 1.44
CA SER A 169 -4.02 -3.21 2.46
C SER A 169 -3.44 -3.08 3.88
N GLU A 170 -4.24 -2.58 4.82
CA GLU A 170 -3.87 -2.48 6.24
C GLU A 170 -3.43 -3.83 6.84
N ARG A 171 -3.97 -4.94 6.32
CA ARG A 171 -3.71 -6.29 6.84
C ARG A 171 -2.61 -7.03 6.10
N HIS A 172 -1.80 -6.33 5.30
CA HIS A 172 -0.69 -6.97 4.61
C HIS A 172 0.33 -7.56 5.59
N GLN A 173 1.03 -8.59 5.15
CA GLN A 173 2.11 -9.24 5.90
C GLN A 173 3.44 -9.18 5.13
N VAL A 174 3.61 -8.21 4.24
CA VAL A 174 4.85 -7.97 3.53
C VAL A 174 5.93 -7.62 4.55
N GLN A 175 7.06 -8.30 4.45
CA GLN A 175 8.25 -8.02 5.27
C GLN A 175 9.25 -7.26 4.42
N PHE A 176 9.59 -6.06 4.82
CA PHE A 176 10.57 -5.23 4.14
C PHE A 176 11.95 -5.45 4.78
N ALA A 177 13.01 -5.47 3.95
CA ALA A 177 14.35 -5.53 4.47
C ALA A 177 14.63 -4.26 5.31
N SER A 178 15.16 -4.45 6.51
CA SER A 178 15.66 -3.36 7.36
C SER A 178 17.14 -3.16 7.02
N ASP A 179 17.50 -2.02 6.50
CA ASP A 179 18.90 -1.57 6.32
C ASP A 179 19.46 -0.97 7.61
#